data_884af32a9a88ed30ab99be5744f638f9
#
_entry.id   884af32a9a88ed30ab99be5744f638f9
#
_cell.length_a   1.000
_cell.length_b   1.000
_cell.length_c   1.000
_cell.angle_alpha   90.00
_cell.angle_beta   90.00
_cell.angle_gamma   90.00
#
_symmetry.space_group_name_H-M   'P 1'
#
loop_
_entity.id
_entity.type
_entity.pdbx_description
1 polymer ?
#
loop_
_entity_poly.entity_id
_entity_poly.type
_entity_poly.pdbx_seq_one_letter_code
_entity_poly.pdbx_strand_id
1 'polypeptide(L)'
;YDTVLGRDVVVGPNVVFGPGVEVAEGVEIKAFSHIEGARIGAGATIGPFARLRPGTDIGEDVHIGNFVELKNTTMSPGAKANHLAYVGDTEVGERANIGAGTITCNYDGFEKHRTVIGEGAFIGSNSAIVAPVRIGDGAIVGAGSTVSRDVPKDALSVERSKQIDLAGRAKTFREERAAAKARKKD
;
A
#
# COMPACT_ATOMS: atom_id res chain seq x y z
N TYR A 1 9.12 -26.50 2.26
CA TYR A 1 7.97 -26.11 3.08
C TYR A 1 6.66 -26.62 2.44
N ASP A 2 5.58 -26.51 3.16
CA ASP A 2 4.22 -26.92 2.82
C ASP A 2 3.50 -25.97 1.86
N THR A 3 4.17 -25.58 0.77
CA THR A 3 3.60 -24.70 -0.25
C THR A 3 2.76 -25.50 -1.24
N VAL A 4 1.54 -25.05 -1.49
CA VAL A 4 0.62 -25.62 -2.48
C VAL A 4 0.42 -24.64 -3.63
N LEU A 5 0.70 -25.09 -4.85
CA LEU A 5 0.50 -24.29 -6.08
C LEU A 5 -0.61 -24.93 -6.93
N GLY A 6 -1.55 -24.11 -7.34
CA GLY A 6 -2.62 -24.49 -8.28
C GLY A 6 -2.13 -24.68 -9.72
N ARG A 7 -3.05 -24.97 -10.63
CA ARG A 7 -2.75 -25.13 -12.06
C ARG A 7 -2.34 -23.77 -12.66
N ASP A 8 -1.50 -23.84 -13.67
CA ASP A 8 -1.10 -22.68 -14.48
C ASP A 8 -0.50 -21.51 -13.69
N VAL A 9 0.05 -21.78 -12.48
CA VAL A 9 0.77 -20.79 -11.70
C VAL A 9 2.11 -20.51 -12.34
N VAL A 10 2.39 -19.23 -12.59
CA VAL A 10 3.69 -18.78 -13.14
C VAL A 10 4.53 -18.16 -12.01
N VAL A 11 5.73 -18.69 -11.79
CA VAL A 11 6.64 -18.21 -10.74
C VAL A 11 7.92 -17.68 -11.38
N GLY A 12 8.17 -16.40 -11.16
CA GLY A 12 9.40 -15.72 -11.62
C GLY A 12 10.66 -16.15 -10.86
N PRO A 13 11.83 -15.73 -11.30
CA PRO A 13 13.09 -16.08 -10.64
C PRO A 13 13.21 -15.45 -9.25
N ASN A 14 13.94 -16.15 -8.37
CA ASN A 14 14.23 -15.70 -6.99
C ASN A 14 12.99 -15.39 -6.13
N VAL A 15 11.88 -16.05 -6.38
CA VAL A 15 10.73 -16.04 -5.48
C VAL A 15 11.02 -16.97 -4.29
N VAL A 16 10.74 -16.49 -3.09
CA VAL A 16 10.90 -17.25 -1.85
C VAL A 16 9.55 -17.58 -1.27
N PHE A 17 9.28 -18.86 -1.05
CA PHE A 17 8.12 -19.34 -0.30
C PHE A 17 8.56 -19.77 1.10
N GLY A 18 7.96 -19.15 2.12
CA GLY A 18 8.01 -19.62 3.50
C GLY A 18 6.93 -20.67 3.77
N PRO A 19 6.72 -21.05 5.04
CA PRO A 19 5.70 -22.03 5.40
C PRO A 19 4.27 -21.51 5.21
N GLY A 20 3.31 -22.42 4.96
CA GLY A 20 1.88 -22.13 4.94
C GLY A 20 1.43 -21.25 3.81
N VAL A 21 1.91 -21.50 2.58
CA VAL A 21 1.51 -20.75 1.38
C VAL A 21 0.59 -21.58 0.50
N GLU A 22 -0.57 -21.04 0.18
CA GLU A 22 -1.54 -21.62 -0.75
C GLU A 22 -1.77 -20.67 -1.93
N VAL A 23 -1.54 -21.13 -3.14
CA VAL A 23 -1.69 -20.35 -4.37
C VAL A 23 -2.71 -21.02 -5.28
N ALA A 24 -3.78 -20.33 -5.64
CA ALA A 24 -4.81 -20.81 -6.53
C ALA A 24 -4.34 -20.83 -8.01
N GLU A 25 -5.23 -21.22 -8.92
CA GLU A 25 -4.92 -21.35 -10.34
C GLU A 25 -4.68 -19.99 -11.03
N GLY A 26 -3.84 -19.99 -12.07
CA GLY A 26 -3.60 -18.83 -12.93
C GLY A 26 -2.89 -17.64 -12.30
N VAL A 27 -2.33 -17.80 -11.10
CA VAL A 27 -1.61 -16.73 -10.40
C VAL A 27 -0.24 -16.49 -11.04
N GLU A 28 0.13 -15.22 -11.22
CA GLU A 28 1.48 -14.82 -11.61
C GLU A 28 2.24 -14.23 -10.42
N ILE A 29 3.34 -14.87 -10.00
CA ILE A 29 4.23 -14.38 -8.95
C ILE A 29 5.54 -13.93 -9.60
N LYS A 30 5.75 -12.63 -9.63
CA LYS A 30 6.93 -12.01 -10.26
C LYS A 30 8.17 -12.08 -9.40
N ALA A 31 9.31 -11.92 -10.05
CA ALA A 31 10.65 -12.07 -9.47
C ALA A 31 10.84 -11.36 -8.12
N PHE A 32 11.70 -11.95 -7.27
CA PHE A 32 12.13 -11.39 -5.98
C PHE A 32 11.01 -11.14 -4.95
N SER A 33 9.86 -11.78 -5.10
CA SER A 33 8.78 -11.72 -4.09
C SER A 33 9.05 -12.72 -2.96
N HIS A 34 8.64 -12.36 -1.73
CA HIS A 34 8.74 -13.22 -0.55
C HIS A 34 7.33 -13.42 0.03
N ILE A 35 6.92 -14.67 0.16
CA ILE A 35 5.56 -15.05 0.54
C ILE A 35 5.62 -16.08 1.66
N GLU A 36 4.93 -15.83 2.76
CA GLU A 36 4.82 -16.75 3.89
C GLU A 36 3.45 -16.64 4.56
N GLY A 37 2.87 -17.77 4.99
CA GLY A 37 1.61 -17.80 5.74
C GLY A 37 0.47 -17.05 5.03
N ALA A 38 0.36 -17.19 3.72
CA ALA A 38 -0.55 -16.43 2.88
C ALA A 38 -1.36 -17.31 1.93
N ARG A 39 -2.61 -16.90 1.66
CA ARG A 39 -3.45 -17.46 0.60
C ARG A 39 -3.53 -16.48 -0.56
N ILE A 40 -3.47 -16.98 -1.78
CA ILE A 40 -3.52 -16.18 -2.99
C ILE A 40 -4.60 -16.74 -3.92
N GLY A 41 -5.66 -15.97 -4.16
CA GLY A 41 -6.79 -16.29 -4.99
C GLY A 41 -6.46 -16.32 -6.49
N ALA A 42 -7.34 -16.95 -7.27
CA ALA A 42 -7.12 -17.20 -8.68
C ALA A 42 -6.88 -15.90 -9.48
N GLY A 43 -6.03 -15.97 -10.50
CA GLY A 43 -5.76 -14.85 -11.42
C GLY A 43 -5.01 -13.68 -10.80
N ALA A 44 -4.64 -13.73 -9.52
CA ALA A 44 -3.92 -12.64 -8.89
C ALA A 44 -2.50 -12.46 -9.45
N THR A 45 -2.01 -11.23 -9.40
CA THR A 45 -0.64 -10.88 -9.79
C THR A 45 0.12 -10.34 -8.57
N ILE A 46 1.27 -10.94 -8.25
CA ILE A 46 2.09 -10.60 -7.08
C ILE A 46 3.49 -10.16 -7.50
N GLY A 47 3.91 -8.99 -7.08
CA GLY A 47 5.27 -8.49 -7.30
C GLY A 47 5.47 -7.69 -8.61
N PRO A 48 6.73 -7.49 -9.02
CA PRO A 48 7.96 -7.98 -8.38
C PRO A 48 8.28 -7.32 -7.03
N PHE A 49 9.18 -7.91 -6.24
CA PHE A 49 9.61 -7.39 -4.94
C PHE A 49 8.46 -7.16 -3.95
N ALA A 50 7.42 -7.97 -4.00
CA ALA A 50 6.33 -7.93 -3.02
C ALA A 50 6.67 -8.79 -1.80
N ARG A 51 6.15 -8.41 -0.64
CA ARG A 51 6.26 -9.19 0.59
C ARG A 51 4.88 -9.49 1.15
N LEU A 52 4.49 -10.76 1.15
CA LEU A 52 3.27 -11.22 1.81
C LEU A 52 3.65 -11.94 3.09
N ARG A 53 3.15 -11.44 4.21
CA ARG A 53 3.44 -11.95 5.55
C ARG A 53 2.24 -12.75 6.10
N PRO A 54 2.47 -13.51 7.20
CA PRO A 54 1.41 -14.33 7.80
C PRO A 54 0.10 -13.59 8.07
N GLY A 55 -1.00 -14.29 7.78
CA GLY A 55 -2.35 -13.76 7.88
C GLY A 55 -2.81 -12.94 6.68
N THR A 56 -2.05 -12.95 5.58
CA THR A 56 -2.47 -12.32 4.33
C THR A 56 -3.39 -13.25 3.54
N ASP A 57 -4.54 -12.73 3.12
CA ASP A 57 -5.54 -13.42 2.31
C ASP A 57 -5.88 -12.57 1.08
N ILE A 58 -5.49 -13.04 -0.10
CA ILE A 58 -5.61 -12.34 -1.38
C ILE A 58 -6.75 -12.97 -2.19
N GLY A 59 -7.75 -12.18 -2.52
CA GLY A 59 -8.88 -12.58 -3.36
C GLY A 59 -8.52 -12.73 -4.84
N GLU A 60 -9.53 -13.07 -5.63
CA GLU A 60 -9.39 -13.26 -7.08
C GLU A 60 -9.02 -11.94 -7.78
N ASP A 61 -8.21 -12.02 -8.83
CA ASP A 61 -7.79 -10.89 -9.68
C ASP A 61 -7.21 -9.68 -8.93
N VAL A 62 -6.69 -9.90 -7.73
CA VAL A 62 -6.00 -8.85 -6.96
C VAL A 62 -4.62 -8.58 -7.55
N HIS A 63 -4.24 -7.30 -7.57
CA HIS A 63 -2.91 -6.88 -8.01
C HIS A 63 -2.09 -6.30 -6.85
N ILE A 64 -1.00 -6.97 -6.53
CA ILE A 64 0.02 -6.50 -5.58
C ILE A 64 1.31 -6.24 -6.35
N GLY A 65 1.71 -5.00 -6.42
CA GLY A 65 2.86 -4.59 -7.23
C GLY A 65 4.17 -4.49 -6.43
N ASN A 66 5.11 -3.75 -7.00
CA ASN A 66 6.46 -3.69 -6.49
C ASN A 66 6.58 -2.91 -5.17
N PHE A 67 7.40 -3.46 -4.28
CA PHE A 67 7.68 -2.89 -2.95
C PHE A 67 6.41 -2.68 -2.12
N VAL A 68 5.45 -3.58 -2.26
CA VAL A 68 4.26 -3.63 -1.41
C VAL A 68 4.45 -4.72 -0.36
N GLU A 69 4.24 -4.35 0.89
CA GLU A 69 4.23 -5.29 2.00
C GLU A 69 2.81 -5.40 2.57
N LEU A 70 2.30 -6.63 2.66
CA LEU A 70 1.04 -6.95 3.32
C LEU A 70 1.28 -7.82 4.55
N LYS A 71 0.55 -7.56 5.62
CA LYS A 71 0.61 -8.34 6.87
C LYS A 71 -0.76 -8.42 7.53
N ASN A 72 -1.23 -9.64 7.81
CA ASN A 72 -2.53 -9.85 8.45
C ASN A 72 -3.64 -9.01 7.78
N THR A 73 -3.72 -9.11 6.45
CA THR A 73 -4.53 -8.25 5.58
C THR A 73 -5.35 -9.09 4.62
N THR A 74 -6.63 -8.78 4.51
CA THR A 74 -7.51 -9.35 3.50
C THR A 74 -7.67 -8.34 2.35
N MET A 75 -7.41 -8.80 1.13
CA MET A 75 -7.68 -8.04 -0.10
C MET A 75 -8.81 -8.72 -0.85
N SER A 76 -9.97 -8.09 -0.94
CA SER A 76 -11.13 -8.62 -1.67
C SER A 76 -10.93 -8.60 -3.19
N PRO A 77 -11.73 -9.35 -3.98
CA PRO A 77 -11.51 -9.49 -5.41
C PRO A 77 -11.33 -8.17 -6.16
N GLY A 78 -10.37 -8.14 -7.09
CA GLY A 78 -10.06 -6.99 -7.94
C GLY A 78 -9.44 -5.79 -7.23
N ALA A 79 -9.17 -5.87 -5.92
CA ALA A 79 -8.49 -4.81 -5.20
C ALA A 79 -7.02 -4.66 -5.65
N LYS A 80 -6.47 -3.46 -5.52
CA LYS A 80 -5.13 -3.14 -6.04
C LYS A 80 -4.28 -2.38 -5.05
N ALA A 81 -3.02 -2.79 -4.92
CA ALA A 81 -1.95 -2.07 -4.25
C ALA A 81 -0.67 -2.22 -5.09
N ASN A 82 -0.44 -1.30 -6.03
CA ASN A 82 0.53 -1.54 -7.10
C ASN A 82 1.95 -1.07 -6.79
N HIS A 83 2.15 -0.15 -5.83
CA HIS A 83 3.46 0.47 -5.63
C HIS A 83 3.71 0.92 -4.19
N LEU A 84 4.87 0.54 -3.64
CA LEU A 84 5.49 1.22 -2.48
C LEU A 84 4.54 1.41 -1.28
N ALA A 85 3.72 0.44 -0.95
CA ALA A 85 2.71 0.55 0.11
C ALA A 85 2.98 -0.44 1.25
N TYR A 86 2.65 -0.03 2.47
CA TYR A 86 2.52 -0.94 3.61
C TYR A 86 1.05 -1.02 4.03
N VAL A 87 0.49 -2.22 3.97
CA VAL A 87 -0.89 -2.49 4.37
C VAL A 87 -0.88 -3.59 5.44
N GLY A 88 -1.08 -3.19 6.67
CA GLY A 88 -1.05 -4.09 7.83
C GLY A 88 -2.35 -4.05 8.63
N ASP A 89 -2.78 -5.22 9.13
CA ASP A 89 -3.99 -5.39 9.94
C ASP A 89 -5.23 -4.73 9.30
N THR A 90 -5.44 -4.96 7.98
CA THR A 90 -6.42 -4.23 7.16
C THR A 90 -7.37 -5.16 6.42
N GLU A 91 -8.62 -4.76 6.30
CA GLU A 91 -9.58 -5.31 5.34
C GLU A 91 -9.73 -4.33 4.17
N VAL A 92 -9.49 -4.80 2.95
CA VAL A 92 -9.63 -4.01 1.71
C VAL A 92 -10.76 -4.59 0.87
N GLY A 93 -11.77 -3.79 0.62
CA GLY A 93 -12.98 -4.17 -0.13
C GLY A 93 -12.72 -4.39 -1.62
N GLU A 94 -13.71 -4.97 -2.28
CA GLU A 94 -13.65 -5.28 -3.71
C GLU A 94 -13.29 -4.04 -4.54
N ARG A 95 -12.44 -4.23 -5.54
CA ARG A 95 -12.04 -3.18 -6.50
C ARG A 95 -11.49 -1.90 -5.86
N ALA A 96 -11.23 -1.87 -4.55
CA ALA A 96 -10.58 -0.74 -3.91
C ALA A 96 -9.14 -0.56 -4.43
N ASN A 97 -8.70 0.68 -4.50
CA ASN A 97 -7.36 1.02 -4.98
C ASN A 97 -6.54 1.71 -3.89
N ILE A 98 -5.41 1.11 -3.54
CA ILE A 98 -4.42 1.68 -2.63
C ILE A 98 -3.36 2.42 -3.43
N GLY A 99 -3.30 3.72 -3.29
CA GLY A 99 -2.33 4.57 -3.99
C GLY A 99 -0.89 4.34 -3.54
N ALA A 100 0.06 4.66 -4.42
CA ALA A 100 1.49 4.51 -4.15
C ALA A 100 1.92 5.27 -2.90
N GLY A 101 2.75 4.66 -2.05
CA GLY A 101 3.24 5.27 -0.82
C GLY A 101 2.22 5.34 0.32
N THR A 102 1.09 4.67 0.18
CA THR A 102 0.10 4.58 1.28
C THR A 102 0.62 3.70 2.41
N ILE A 103 0.41 4.15 3.64
CA ILE A 103 0.75 3.40 4.85
C ILE A 103 -0.48 3.30 5.75
N THR A 104 -0.84 2.08 6.16
CA THR A 104 -1.75 1.87 7.29
C THR A 104 -0.94 1.93 8.57
N CYS A 105 -1.18 2.97 9.38
CA CYS A 105 -0.52 3.16 10.66
C CYS A 105 -1.24 2.31 11.72
N ASN A 106 -0.94 1.02 11.73
CA ASN A 106 -1.66 0.00 12.50
C ASN A 106 -1.12 -0.24 13.92
N TYR A 107 -0.06 0.46 14.33
CA TYR A 107 0.58 0.27 15.63
C TYR A 107 0.79 1.60 16.35
N ASP A 108 0.30 1.71 17.58
CA ASP A 108 0.34 2.93 18.39
C ASP A 108 1.54 2.98 19.38
N GLY A 109 2.40 1.98 19.30
CA GLY A 109 3.52 1.81 20.26
C GLY A 109 3.25 0.72 21.31
N PHE A 110 2.00 0.28 21.47
CA PHE A 110 1.58 -0.74 22.44
C PHE A 110 0.70 -1.81 21.80
N GLU A 111 -0.35 -1.42 21.07
CA GLU A 111 -1.33 -2.30 20.48
C GLU A 111 -1.45 -2.10 18.97
N LYS A 112 -2.03 -3.11 18.32
CA LYS A 112 -2.34 -3.07 16.90
C LYS A 112 -3.83 -2.82 16.70
N HIS A 113 -4.11 -1.95 15.76
CA HIS A 113 -5.46 -1.53 15.41
C HIS A 113 -5.76 -1.86 13.96
N ARG A 114 -7.05 -2.02 13.66
CA ARG A 114 -7.52 -2.46 12.35
C ARG A 114 -8.02 -1.29 11.51
N THR A 115 -7.70 -1.35 10.22
CA THR A 115 -8.26 -0.46 9.19
C THR A 115 -9.27 -1.23 8.35
N VAL A 116 -10.36 -0.59 7.95
CA VAL A 116 -11.32 -1.13 6.99
C VAL A 116 -11.47 -0.14 5.83
N ILE A 117 -11.20 -0.62 4.63
CA ILE A 117 -11.33 0.15 3.39
C ILE A 117 -12.45 -0.48 2.57
N GLY A 118 -13.49 0.29 2.27
CA GLY A 118 -14.71 -0.17 1.63
C GLY A 118 -14.54 -0.50 0.15
N GLU A 119 -15.59 -1.11 -0.41
CA GLU A 119 -15.66 -1.47 -1.83
C GLU A 119 -15.48 -0.25 -2.73
N GLY A 120 -14.66 -0.36 -3.78
CA GLY A 120 -14.44 0.72 -4.75
C GLY A 120 -13.79 1.98 -4.18
N ALA A 121 -13.36 1.97 -2.92
CA ALA A 121 -12.69 3.12 -2.33
C ALA A 121 -11.35 3.40 -3.01
N PHE A 122 -11.00 4.67 -3.14
CA PHE A 122 -9.75 5.13 -3.74
C PHE A 122 -8.90 5.87 -2.71
N ILE A 123 -7.77 5.30 -2.35
CA ILE A 123 -6.81 5.93 -1.46
C ILE A 123 -5.74 6.63 -2.31
N GLY A 124 -5.67 7.94 -2.23
CA GLY A 124 -4.68 8.74 -2.95
C GLY A 124 -3.26 8.46 -2.48
N SER A 125 -2.30 8.65 -3.38
CA SER A 125 -0.88 8.39 -3.11
C SER A 125 -0.34 9.17 -1.89
N ASN A 126 0.64 8.57 -1.19
CA ASN A 126 1.29 9.15 0.00
C ASN A 126 0.32 9.50 1.13
N SER A 127 -0.75 8.73 1.28
CA SER A 127 -1.69 8.87 2.39
C SER A 127 -1.27 8.03 3.59
N ALA A 128 -1.42 8.59 4.80
CA ALA A 128 -1.29 7.86 6.05
C ALA A 128 -2.69 7.56 6.62
N ILE A 129 -3.00 6.29 6.79
CA ILE A 129 -4.30 5.83 7.32
C ILE A 129 -4.09 5.39 8.76
N VAL A 130 -4.47 6.24 9.71
CA VAL A 130 -4.21 6.02 11.14
C VAL A 130 -5.33 5.18 11.75
N ALA A 131 -5.00 3.91 12.02
CA ALA A 131 -5.94 2.97 12.62
C ALA A 131 -6.19 3.27 14.12
N PRO A 132 -7.40 2.94 14.67
CA PRO A 132 -8.52 2.33 13.95
C PRO A 132 -9.31 3.32 13.11
N VAL A 133 -9.64 2.98 11.87
CA VAL A 133 -10.39 3.84 10.97
C VAL A 133 -11.15 3.03 9.90
N ARG A 134 -12.29 3.54 9.47
CA ARG A 134 -13.09 2.99 8.37
C ARG A 134 -13.18 4.00 7.23
N ILE A 135 -12.84 3.56 6.04
CA ILE A 135 -13.06 4.31 4.80
C ILE A 135 -14.28 3.68 4.12
N GLY A 136 -15.33 4.44 3.93
CA GLY A 136 -16.59 3.94 3.36
C GLY A 136 -16.48 3.55 1.89
N ASP A 137 -17.45 2.76 1.42
CA ASP A 137 -17.52 2.33 0.01
C ASP A 137 -17.53 3.53 -0.93
N GLY A 138 -16.84 3.45 -2.06
CA GLY A 138 -16.76 4.53 -3.04
C GLY A 138 -16.08 5.81 -2.57
N ALA A 139 -15.61 5.88 -1.33
CA ALA A 139 -14.95 7.07 -0.81
C ALA A 139 -13.59 7.31 -1.49
N ILE A 140 -13.24 8.58 -1.60
CA ILE A 140 -11.95 9.01 -2.15
C ILE A 140 -11.17 9.74 -1.07
N VAL A 141 -9.95 9.27 -0.80
CA VAL A 141 -8.97 9.99 0.02
C VAL A 141 -8.02 10.75 -0.91
N GLY A 142 -7.94 12.05 -0.76
CA GLY A 142 -7.02 12.89 -1.56
C GLY A 142 -5.56 12.57 -1.25
N ALA A 143 -4.71 12.56 -2.28
CA ALA A 143 -3.29 12.27 -2.12
C ALA A 143 -2.62 13.16 -1.07
N GLY A 144 -1.69 12.58 -0.29
CA GLY A 144 -0.96 13.26 0.78
C GLY A 144 -1.78 13.55 2.03
N SER A 145 -2.92 12.89 2.21
CA SER A 145 -3.76 13.07 3.40
C SER A 145 -3.35 12.17 4.56
N THR A 146 -3.53 12.65 5.79
CA THR A 146 -3.44 11.86 7.03
C THR A 146 -4.86 11.65 7.57
N VAL A 147 -5.40 10.45 7.38
CA VAL A 147 -6.77 10.12 7.78
C VAL A 147 -6.76 9.48 9.15
N SER A 148 -7.33 10.14 10.14
CA SER A 148 -7.41 9.69 11.54
C SER A 148 -8.85 9.53 12.06
N ARG A 149 -9.84 9.67 11.20
CA ARG A 149 -11.26 9.51 11.52
C ARG A 149 -11.97 8.84 10.35
N ASP A 150 -13.09 8.19 10.65
CA ASP A 150 -13.90 7.51 9.64
C ASP A 150 -14.28 8.44 8.49
N VAL A 151 -14.20 7.92 7.28
CA VAL A 151 -14.64 8.61 6.05
C VAL A 151 -15.95 7.99 5.61
N PRO A 152 -17.03 8.78 5.49
CA PRO A 152 -18.32 8.26 5.04
C PRO A 152 -18.27 7.69 3.62
N LYS A 153 -19.25 6.81 3.32
CA LYS A 153 -19.47 6.31 1.96
C LYS A 153 -19.58 7.46 0.96
N ASP A 154 -18.99 7.28 -0.24
CA ASP A 154 -18.99 8.23 -1.34
C ASP A 154 -18.45 9.63 -1.02
N ALA A 155 -17.75 9.79 0.10
CA ALA A 155 -17.16 11.07 0.49
C ALA A 155 -15.78 11.29 -0.18
N LEU A 156 -15.48 12.56 -0.45
CA LEU A 156 -14.10 13.00 -0.74
C LEU A 156 -13.49 13.56 0.56
N SER A 157 -12.50 12.86 1.09
CA SER A 157 -11.77 13.29 2.29
C SER A 157 -10.40 13.83 1.92
N VAL A 158 -10.08 15.02 2.40
CA VAL A 158 -8.78 15.66 2.18
C VAL A 158 -8.30 16.26 3.50
N GLU A 159 -7.12 15.83 3.94
CA GLU A 159 -6.44 16.37 5.12
C GLU A 159 -4.99 16.69 4.75
N ARG A 160 -4.73 17.92 4.37
CA ARG A 160 -3.41 18.46 4.03
C ARG A 160 -3.40 19.98 4.07
N SER A 161 -2.23 20.57 4.31
CA SER A 161 -2.06 22.02 4.33
C SER A 161 -2.36 22.66 2.97
N LYS A 162 -2.88 23.89 3.01
CA LYS A 162 -3.08 24.69 1.79
C LYS A 162 -1.71 24.98 1.15
N GLN A 163 -1.59 24.75 -0.15
CA GLN A 163 -0.40 25.13 -0.90
C GLN A 163 -0.19 26.64 -0.86
N ILE A 164 1.05 27.04 -0.62
CA ILE A 164 1.49 28.45 -0.66
C ILE A 164 2.68 28.56 -1.60
N ASP A 165 2.57 29.41 -2.60
CA ASP A 165 3.64 29.70 -3.56
C ASP A 165 4.23 31.09 -3.29
N LEU A 166 5.50 31.13 -2.92
CA LEU A 166 6.25 32.36 -2.67
C LEU A 166 7.05 32.73 -3.94
N ALA A 167 6.47 33.55 -4.78
CA ALA A 167 7.06 33.94 -6.06
C ALA A 167 8.48 34.53 -5.87
N GLY A 168 9.45 34.02 -6.63
CA GLY A 168 10.85 34.47 -6.58
C GLY A 168 11.67 33.97 -5.39
N ARG A 169 11.05 33.43 -4.32
CA ARG A 169 11.78 33.05 -3.10
C ARG A 169 12.83 31.95 -3.33
N ALA A 170 12.58 31.03 -4.24
CA ALA A 170 13.55 29.98 -4.57
C ALA A 170 14.82 30.54 -5.24
N LYS A 171 14.69 31.60 -6.08
CA LYS A 171 15.85 32.30 -6.66
C LYS A 171 16.66 32.99 -5.58
N THR A 172 16.04 33.81 -4.74
CA THR A 172 16.68 34.51 -3.63
C THR A 172 17.38 33.52 -2.69
N PHE A 173 16.74 32.41 -2.34
CA PHE A 173 17.34 31.37 -1.49
C PHE A 173 18.64 30.81 -2.10
N ARG A 174 18.66 30.52 -3.41
CA ARG A 174 19.88 30.02 -4.06
C ARG A 174 21.01 31.06 -4.05
N GLU A 175 20.70 32.31 -4.31
CA GLU A 175 21.66 33.43 -4.31
C GLU A 175 22.26 33.65 -2.91
N GLU A 176 21.42 33.69 -1.88
CA GLU A 176 21.85 33.81 -0.47
C GLU A 176 22.80 32.67 -0.09
N ARG A 177 22.46 31.41 -0.47
CA ARG A 177 23.27 30.24 -0.14
C ARG A 177 24.58 30.17 -0.91
N ALA A 178 24.59 30.60 -2.17
CA ALA A 178 25.80 30.68 -2.96
C ALA A 178 26.77 31.71 -2.39
N ALA A 179 26.27 32.90 -2.02
CA ALA A 179 27.07 33.94 -1.38
C ALA A 179 27.66 33.50 -0.01
N ALA A 180 26.82 32.83 0.81
CA ALA A 180 27.28 32.31 2.11
C ALA A 180 28.36 31.22 1.96
N LYS A 181 28.26 30.39 0.91
CA LYS A 181 29.28 29.36 0.60
C LYS A 181 30.61 29.99 0.13
N ALA A 182 30.56 31.04 -0.66
CA ALA A 182 31.76 31.76 -1.09
C ALA A 182 32.54 32.34 0.09
N ARG A 183 31.84 33.02 1.03
CA ARG A 183 32.46 33.62 2.23
C ARG A 183 33.12 32.63 3.19
N LYS A 184 32.84 31.33 3.11
CA LYS A 184 33.46 30.29 3.94
C LYS A 184 34.72 29.68 3.32
N LYS A 185 35.02 30.05 2.07
CA LYS A 185 36.22 29.57 1.34
C LYS A 185 37.40 30.55 1.40
N ASP A 186 37.13 31.75 1.82
CA ASP A 186 38.12 32.79 2.13
C ASP A 186 38.42 32.74 3.65
#